data_87beaf2951ad54b97b1ba1b970905102
#
_entry.id   87beaf2951ad54b97b1ba1b970905102
#
_cell.length_a   1.000
_cell.length_b   1.000
_cell.length_c   1.000
_cell.angle_alpha   90.00
_cell.angle_beta   90.00
_cell.angle_gamma   90.00
#
_symmetry.space_group_name_H-M   'P 1'
#
loop_
_entity.id
_entity.type
_entity.pdbx_description
1 polymer ?
#
loop_
_entity_poly.entity_id
_entity_poly.type
_entity_poly.pdbx_seq_one_letter_code
_entity_poly.pdbx_strand_id
1 'polypeptide(L)'
;MADLIALIDLRPSPTIQIGPLPIYWYGIAYAVGLAFAYLVMSREAVRRGRNPDLLVNGMIVVAVAALAGGRLYHVIDQWQLYRDDPLKIILPPYTGLGVFGGLVTGTLAFALLTRLWRQPFWVWADIVAPGLFAMQAVGRWGNFFNQELYGPPTDLPWGIAIDCAHRVAAYPCDQYPLATTGFHPLFLYESVSGLLGVAVLLWLARRVPHRLRTGDLAAIFFVWYGIVRFALETFRTGNWLFFGIPTAQIFAVGFVGFGIAIAVAHRLRPGPTIAEIDAAAVAERDAAVAATAAAADDDWDDWAEPEASVSSGGASASSAATGAEPEREG
;
A
#
# COMPACT_ATOMS: atom_id res chain seq x y z
N MET A 1 -9.30 41.46 -26.54
CA MET A 1 -9.40 41.07 -25.12
C MET A 1 -8.66 39.74 -25.01
N ALA A 2 -7.42 39.78 -24.50
CA ALA A 2 -6.69 38.55 -24.23
C ALA A 2 -7.43 37.89 -23.07
N ASP A 3 -8.10 36.78 -23.33
CA ASP A 3 -8.65 35.90 -22.31
C ASP A 3 -7.49 35.57 -21.37
N LEU A 4 -7.57 36.01 -20.11
CA LEU A 4 -6.69 35.56 -19.06
C LEU A 4 -6.94 34.05 -18.93
N ILE A 5 -6.14 33.24 -19.65
CA ILE A 5 -6.05 31.83 -19.37
C ILE A 5 -5.66 31.76 -17.90
N ALA A 6 -6.50 31.16 -17.08
CA ALA A 6 -6.24 31.01 -15.66
C ALA A 6 -5.10 29.98 -15.47
N LEU A 7 -3.87 30.43 -15.70
CA LEU A 7 -2.67 29.64 -15.47
C LEU A 7 -2.51 29.44 -13.96
N ILE A 8 -2.46 28.21 -13.51
CA ILE A 8 -2.14 27.88 -12.12
C ILE A 8 -0.63 28.00 -11.96
N ASP A 9 -0.17 29.17 -11.50
CA ASP A 9 1.25 29.44 -11.27
C ASP A 9 1.67 29.02 -9.85
N LEU A 10 1.66 27.71 -9.62
CA LEU A 10 2.21 27.09 -8.41
C LEU A 10 3.49 26.35 -8.79
N ARG A 11 4.62 26.94 -8.40
CA ARG A 11 5.96 26.39 -8.66
C ARG A 11 6.63 26.06 -7.33
N PRO A 12 6.27 24.95 -6.69
CA PRO A 12 6.81 24.60 -5.39
C PRO A 12 8.29 24.25 -5.48
N SER A 13 9.04 24.57 -4.43
CA SER A 13 10.39 24.01 -4.26
C SER A 13 10.28 22.49 -4.06
N PRO A 14 11.18 21.69 -4.65
CA PRO A 14 11.18 20.23 -4.46
C PRO A 14 11.56 19.81 -3.04
N THR A 15 12.11 20.75 -2.23
CA THR A 15 12.61 20.49 -0.87
C THR A 15 12.12 21.51 0.13
N ILE A 16 11.99 21.06 1.38
CA ILE A 16 11.88 21.90 2.57
C ILE A 16 13.23 21.85 3.28
N GLN A 17 13.78 23.02 3.66
CA GLN A 17 15.00 23.08 4.46
C GLN A 17 14.66 23.06 5.95
N ILE A 18 15.14 22.05 6.68
CA ILE A 18 15.05 21.99 8.14
C ILE A 18 16.49 22.00 8.69
N GLY A 19 16.97 23.20 9.01
CA GLY A 19 18.37 23.39 9.33
C GLY A 19 19.27 23.01 8.14
N PRO A 20 20.32 22.17 8.33
CA PRO A 20 21.21 21.75 7.26
C PRO A 20 20.64 20.61 6.37
N LEU A 21 19.46 20.06 6.71
CA LEU A 21 18.91 18.90 6.03
C LEU A 21 17.83 19.29 5.02
N PRO A 22 18.00 19.01 3.71
CA PRO A 22 16.94 19.12 2.74
C PRO A 22 16.01 17.91 2.84
N ILE A 23 14.72 18.13 3.10
CA ILE A 23 13.68 17.09 3.05
C ILE A 23 12.94 17.24 1.74
N TYR A 24 12.94 16.16 0.95
CA TYR A 24 12.28 16.12 -0.34
C TYR A 24 10.78 15.85 -0.19
N TRP A 25 9.95 16.69 -0.78
CA TRP A 25 8.49 16.49 -0.85
C TRP A 25 8.11 15.15 -1.47
N TYR A 26 8.93 14.67 -2.40
CA TYR A 26 8.74 13.37 -3.03
C TYR A 26 8.75 12.23 -2.00
N GLY A 27 9.69 12.25 -1.06
CA GLY A 27 9.74 11.30 0.05
C GLY A 27 8.54 11.39 0.98
N ILE A 28 8.09 12.62 1.29
CA ILE A 28 6.89 12.85 2.11
C ILE A 28 5.66 12.30 1.40
N ALA A 29 5.48 12.58 0.10
CA ALA A 29 4.34 12.08 -0.68
C ALA A 29 4.29 10.55 -0.70
N TYR A 30 5.44 9.89 -0.84
CA TYR A 30 5.50 8.42 -0.78
C TYR A 30 5.19 7.88 0.62
N ALA A 31 5.71 8.51 1.68
CA ALA A 31 5.42 8.10 3.06
C ALA A 31 3.92 8.24 3.40
N VAL A 32 3.31 9.38 3.02
CA VAL A 32 1.86 9.60 3.18
C VAL A 32 1.06 8.64 2.31
N GLY A 33 1.51 8.38 1.08
CA GLY A 33 0.89 7.42 0.19
C GLY A 33 0.91 5.99 0.75
N LEU A 34 2.03 5.55 1.32
CA LEU A 34 2.14 4.26 2.01
C LEU A 34 1.23 4.18 3.24
N ALA A 35 1.17 5.25 4.05
CA ALA A 35 0.28 5.31 5.20
C ALA A 35 -1.19 5.24 4.77
N PHE A 36 -1.57 5.95 3.72
CA PHE A 36 -2.93 5.91 3.18
C PHE A 36 -3.26 4.52 2.59
N ALA A 37 -2.33 3.91 1.86
CA ALA A 37 -2.48 2.54 1.38
C ALA A 37 -2.68 1.56 2.53
N TYR A 38 -1.86 1.65 3.58
CA TYR A 38 -2.01 0.83 4.78
C TYR A 38 -3.39 1.00 5.44
N LEU A 39 -3.85 2.23 5.61
CA LEU A 39 -5.18 2.51 6.18
C LEU A 39 -6.31 1.89 5.36
N VAL A 40 -6.23 1.97 4.04
CA VAL A 40 -7.23 1.36 3.14
C VAL A 40 -7.18 -0.16 3.24
N MET A 41 -5.99 -0.75 3.12
CA MET A 41 -5.79 -2.19 3.16
C MET A 41 -6.13 -2.81 4.52
N SER A 42 -5.74 -2.16 5.63
CA SER A 42 -5.99 -2.68 6.98
C SER A 42 -7.47 -2.70 7.31
N ARG A 43 -8.21 -1.62 6.97
CA ARG A 43 -9.67 -1.59 7.13
C ARG A 43 -10.36 -2.65 6.29
N GLU A 44 -9.87 -2.87 5.09
CA GLU A 44 -10.42 -3.89 4.20
C GLU A 44 -10.08 -5.31 4.69
N ALA A 45 -8.87 -5.55 5.19
CA ALA A 45 -8.47 -6.82 5.79
C ALA A 45 -9.35 -7.17 7.00
N VAL A 46 -9.53 -6.24 7.94
CA VAL A 46 -10.39 -6.42 9.11
C VAL A 46 -11.84 -6.72 8.70
N ARG A 47 -12.38 -5.94 7.74
CA ARG A 47 -13.74 -6.16 7.23
C ARG A 47 -13.93 -7.56 6.67
N ARG A 48 -12.90 -8.11 6.02
CA ARG A 48 -12.89 -9.43 5.39
C ARG A 48 -12.46 -10.56 6.33
N GLY A 49 -12.41 -10.30 7.65
CA GLY A 49 -12.03 -11.30 8.67
C GLY A 49 -10.55 -11.70 8.63
N ARG A 50 -9.66 -10.86 8.06
CA ARG A 50 -8.23 -11.12 7.97
C ARG A 50 -7.43 -10.34 9.01
N ASN A 51 -6.30 -10.91 9.46
CA ASN A 51 -5.41 -10.23 10.40
C ASN A 51 -4.64 -9.08 9.71
N PRO A 52 -4.84 -7.81 10.10
CA PRO A 52 -4.16 -6.66 9.52
C PRO A 52 -2.67 -6.59 9.86
N ASP A 53 -2.18 -7.28 10.90
CA ASP A 53 -0.77 -7.26 11.31
C ASP A 53 0.14 -7.85 10.22
N LEU A 54 -0.40 -8.77 9.41
CA LEU A 54 0.33 -9.31 8.26
C LEU A 54 0.68 -8.24 7.22
N LEU A 55 -0.10 -7.14 7.15
CA LEU A 55 0.14 -6.07 6.18
C LEU A 55 1.42 -5.31 6.47
N VAL A 56 1.70 -4.95 7.72
CA VAL A 56 2.90 -4.17 8.06
C VAL A 56 4.15 -4.96 7.68
N ASN A 57 4.23 -6.21 8.12
CA ASN A 57 5.36 -7.09 7.81
C ASN A 57 5.46 -7.36 6.30
N GLY A 58 4.31 -7.59 5.65
CA GLY A 58 4.24 -7.80 4.21
C GLY A 58 4.69 -6.58 3.41
N MET A 59 4.23 -5.39 3.76
CA MET A 59 4.63 -4.15 3.09
C MET A 59 6.12 -3.89 3.22
N ILE A 60 6.71 -4.11 4.40
CA ILE A 60 8.15 -3.93 4.61
C ILE A 60 8.94 -4.90 3.73
N VAL A 61 8.62 -6.19 3.77
CA VAL A 61 9.35 -7.22 3.01
C VAL A 61 9.19 -6.99 1.51
N VAL A 62 7.98 -6.70 1.04
CA VAL A 62 7.71 -6.40 -0.38
C VAL A 62 8.45 -5.13 -0.83
N ALA A 63 8.47 -4.07 0.00
CA ALA A 63 9.19 -2.83 -0.30
C ALA A 63 10.71 -3.07 -0.40
N VAL A 64 11.30 -3.78 0.56
CA VAL A 64 12.72 -4.14 0.54
C VAL A 64 13.06 -5.01 -0.68
N ALA A 65 12.24 -6.02 -0.98
CA ALA A 65 12.42 -6.84 -2.17
C ALA A 65 12.30 -6.04 -3.47
N ALA A 66 11.34 -5.12 -3.55
CA ALA A 66 11.17 -4.26 -4.71
C ALA A 66 12.35 -3.29 -4.89
N LEU A 67 12.87 -2.71 -3.82
CA LEU A 67 14.06 -1.84 -3.87
C LEU A 67 15.30 -2.64 -4.30
N ALA A 68 15.53 -3.81 -3.72
CA ALA A 68 16.65 -4.69 -4.08
C ALA A 68 16.56 -5.14 -5.55
N GLY A 69 15.37 -5.55 -6.00
CA GLY A 69 15.15 -5.95 -7.38
C GLY A 69 15.25 -4.81 -8.38
N GLY A 70 14.76 -3.62 -8.01
CA GLY A 70 14.92 -2.41 -8.81
C GLY A 70 16.39 -2.03 -8.97
N ARG A 71 17.18 -2.15 -7.89
CA ARG A 71 18.63 -1.93 -7.92
C ARG A 71 19.34 -2.98 -8.77
N LEU A 72 19.02 -4.25 -8.56
CA LEU A 72 19.61 -5.35 -9.34
C LEU A 72 19.35 -5.18 -10.86
N TYR A 73 18.11 -4.87 -11.23
CA TYR A 73 17.76 -4.60 -12.63
C TYR A 73 18.60 -3.45 -13.19
N HIS A 74 18.68 -2.32 -12.47
CA HIS A 74 19.45 -1.17 -12.92
C HIS A 74 20.96 -1.50 -13.09
N VAL A 75 21.53 -2.28 -12.16
CA VAL A 75 22.92 -2.71 -12.26
C VAL A 75 23.16 -3.59 -13.49
N ILE A 76 22.24 -4.51 -13.78
CA ILE A 76 22.32 -5.37 -14.96
C ILE A 76 22.18 -4.55 -16.24
N ASP A 77 21.20 -3.65 -16.31
CA ASP A 77 20.88 -2.81 -17.45
C ASP A 77 22.04 -1.82 -17.76
N GLN A 78 22.63 -1.26 -16.70
CA GLN A 78 23.70 -0.25 -16.80
C GLN A 78 25.04 -0.81 -16.30
N TRP A 79 25.35 -2.07 -16.60
CA TRP A 79 26.55 -2.77 -16.12
C TRP A 79 27.85 -1.99 -16.38
N GLN A 80 27.90 -1.21 -17.48
CA GLN A 80 29.04 -0.37 -17.84
C GLN A 80 29.43 0.64 -16.75
N LEU A 81 28.46 1.11 -15.93
CA LEU A 81 28.70 2.08 -14.86
C LEU A 81 29.32 1.43 -13.62
N TYR A 82 29.24 0.11 -13.48
CA TYR A 82 29.58 -0.65 -12.27
C TYR A 82 30.77 -1.58 -12.46
N ARG A 83 31.09 -1.98 -13.68
CA ARG A 83 32.14 -2.97 -13.97
C ARG A 83 33.52 -2.59 -13.43
N ASP A 84 33.85 -1.28 -13.46
CA ASP A 84 35.18 -0.78 -13.06
C ASP A 84 35.23 -0.41 -11.55
N ASP A 85 34.04 -0.28 -10.88
CA ASP A 85 33.91 0.01 -9.45
C ASP A 85 32.64 -0.66 -8.89
N PRO A 86 32.69 -1.96 -8.54
CA PRO A 86 31.55 -2.70 -8.02
C PRO A 86 31.01 -2.17 -6.69
N LEU A 87 31.80 -1.40 -5.91
CA LEU A 87 31.35 -0.84 -4.64
C LEU A 87 30.21 0.17 -4.85
N LYS A 88 30.11 0.82 -5.99
CA LYS A 88 28.99 1.71 -6.35
C LYS A 88 27.64 0.98 -6.44
N ILE A 89 27.62 -0.35 -6.47
CA ILE A 89 26.39 -1.12 -6.41
C ILE A 89 25.71 -0.94 -5.04
N ILE A 90 26.52 -0.89 -3.97
CA ILE A 90 26.05 -0.92 -2.58
C ILE A 90 26.25 0.43 -1.87
N LEU A 91 27.26 1.21 -2.26
CA LEU A 91 27.59 2.48 -1.60
C LEU A 91 26.82 3.67 -2.19
N PRO A 92 26.42 4.66 -1.37
CA PRO A 92 25.85 5.91 -1.86
C PRO A 92 26.89 6.73 -2.67
N PRO A 93 26.42 7.62 -3.57
CA PRO A 93 25.03 7.96 -3.84
C PRO A 93 24.30 6.90 -4.67
N TYR A 94 23.12 6.46 -4.15
CA TYR A 94 22.28 5.50 -4.87
C TYR A 94 21.57 6.20 -6.03
N THR A 95 22.10 6.09 -7.22
CA THR A 95 21.48 6.60 -8.44
C THR A 95 20.94 5.43 -9.28
N GLY A 96 19.72 5.55 -9.75
CA GLY A 96 19.07 4.58 -10.62
C GLY A 96 18.42 3.39 -9.91
N LEU A 97 17.12 3.23 -10.17
CA LEU A 97 16.30 2.09 -9.82
C LEU A 97 15.47 1.69 -11.04
N GLY A 98 15.51 0.43 -11.40
CA GLY A 98 14.70 -0.09 -12.50
C GLY A 98 13.32 -0.53 -12.02
N VAL A 99 12.26 0.15 -12.47
CA VAL A 99 10.88 -0.13 -12.08
C VAL A 99 10.49 -1.59 -12.33
N PHE A 100 10.96 -2.17 -13.45
CA PHE A 100 10.63 -3.55 -13.82
C PHE A 100 11.20 -4.59 -12.85
N GLY A 101 12.44 -4.39 -12.40
CA GLY A 101 13.05 -5.23 -11.38
C GLY A 101 12.26 -5.20 -10.08
N GLY A 102 11.86 -3.99 -9.64
CA GLY A 102 11.02 -3.81 -8.45
C GLY A 102 9.65 -4.47 -8.57
N LEU A 103 9.00 -4.36 -9.73
CA LEU A 103 7.71 -4.98 -9.97
C LEU A 103 7.78 -6.51 -9.89
N VAL A 104 8.77 -7.11 -10.54
CA VAL A 104 8.96 -8.57 -10.55
C VAL A 104 9.26 -9.07 -9.14
N THR A 105 10.28 -8.50 -8.48
CA THR A 105 10.70 -8.99 -7.16
C THR A 105 9.68 -8.69 -6.08
N GLY A 106 8.99 -7.56 -6.13
CA GLY A 106 7.89 -7.23 -5.21
C GLY A 106 6.72 -8.20 -5.37
N THR A 107 6.34 -8.53 -6.60
CA THR A 107 5.28 -9.52 -6.86
C THR A 107 5.68 -10.92 -6.39
N LEU A 108 6.93 -11.34 -6.64
CA LEU A 108 7.44 -12.63 -6.18
C LEU A 108 7.50 -12.69 -4.65
N ALA A 109 7.95 -11.62 -4.00
CA ALA A 109 7.95 -11.52 -2.54
C ALA A 109 6.53 -11.62 -1.97
N PHE A 110 5.57 -10.91 -2.54
CA PHE A 110 4.17 -11.00 -2.15
C PHE A 110 3.61 -12.42 -2.30
N ALA A 111 3.86 -13.08 -3.44
CA ALA A 111 3.43 -14.46 -3.67
C ALA A 111 4.10 -15.45 -2.70
N LEU A 112 5.39 -15.27 -2.42
CA LEU A 112 6.13 -16.10 -1.46
C LEU A 112 5.60 -15.90 -0.03
N LEU A 113 5.38 -14.65 0.40
CA LEU A 113 4.84 -14.36 1.74
C LEU A 113 3.45 -14.95 1.94
N THR A 114 2.54 -14.79 0.98
CA THR A 114 1.20 -15.39 1.09
C THR A 114 1.29 -16.92 1.20
N ARG A 115 2.22 -17.54 0.46
CA ARG A 115 2.46 -18.98 0.57
C ARG A 115 3.04 -19.38 1.93
N LEU A 116 4.08 -18.68 2.42
CA LEU A 116 4.73 -18.96 3.71
C LEU A 116 3.76 -18.79 4.89
N TRP A 117 2.93 -17.74 4.83
CA TRP A 117 1.92 -17.47 5.85
C TRP A 117 0.65 -18.31 5.67
N ARG A 118 0.63 -19.21 4.67
CA ARG A 118 -0.54 -20.05 4.34
C ARG A 118 -1.81 -19.22 4.09
N GLN A 119 -1.64 -18.04 3.49
CA GLN A 119 -2.72 -17.14 3.17
C GLN A 119 -3.14 -17.29 1.70
N PRO A 120 -4.43 -17.17 1.37
CA PRO A 120 -4.90 -17.27 -0.01
C PRO A 120 -4.48 -16.04 -0.81
N PHE A 121 -3.62 -16.24 -1.82
CA PHE A 121 -3.02 -15.19 -2.65
C PHE A 121 -4.05 -14.21 -3.22
N TRP A 122 -5.11 -14.71 -3.86
CA TRP A 122 -6.10 -13.86 -4.52
C TRP A 122 -6.94 -13.03 -3.56
N VAL A 123 -7.19 -13.52 -2.35
CA VAL A 123 -7.87 -12.72 -1.31
C VAL A 123 -7.01 -11.52 -0.91
N TRP A 124 -5.72 -11.75 -0.71
CA TRP A 124 -4.79 -10.67 -0.36
C TRP A 124 -4.52 -9.73 -1.54
N ALA A 125 -4.50 -10.24 -2.78
CA ALA A 125 -4.41 -9.42 -3.97
C ALA A 125 -5.60 -8.44 -4.08
N ASP A 126 -6.81 -8.89 -3.77
CA ASP A 126 -8.01 -8.05 -3.73
C ASP A 126 -7.99 -7.01 -2.60
N ILE A 127 -7.40 -7.34 -1.44
CA ILE A 127 -7.23 -6.40 -0.31
C ILE A 127 -6.18 -5.33 -0.67
N VAL A 128 -5.12 -5.72 -1.35
CA VAL A 128 -4.01 -4.84 -1.73
C VAL A 128 -4.38 -3.90 -2.88
N ALA A 129 -5.21 -4.34 -3.83
CA ALA A 129 -5.54 -3.59 -5.03
C ALA A 129 -6.04 -2.14 -4.78
N PRO A 130 -7.01 -1.87 -3.89
CA PRO A 130 -7.41 -0.50 -3.57
C PRO A 130 -6.29 0.28 -2.86
N GLY A 131 -5.43 -0.39 -2.07
CA GLY A 131 -4.26 0.24 -1.46
C GLY A 131 -3.22 0.71 -2.47
N LEU A 132 -3.00 -0.03 -3.56
CA LEU A 132 -2.11 0.39 -4.65
C LEU A 132 -2.62 1.66 -5.33
N PHE A 133 -3.92 1.77 -5.59
CA PHE A 133 -4.52 3.01 -6.08
C PHE A 133 -4.38 4.16 -5.09
N ALA A 134 -4.56 3.92 -3.79
CA ALA A 134 -4.39 4.93 -2.75
C ALA A 134 -2.96 5.47 -2.70
N MET A 135 -1.97 4.57 -2.74
CA MET A 135 -0.55 4.94 -2.81
C MET A 135 -0.23 5.75 -4.06
N GLN A 136 -0.73 5.31 -5.23
CA GLN A 136 -0.53 6.01 -6.49
C GLN A 136 -1.14 7.41 -6.44
N ALA A 137 -2.37 7.54 -5.96
CA ALA A 137 -3.08 8.82 -5.92
C ALA A 137 -2.30 9.89 -5.13
N VAL A 138 -1.71 9.51 -4.01
CA VAL A 138 -0.91 10.44 -3.17
C VAL A 138 0.51 10.57 -3.71
N GLY A 139 1.16 9.47 -4.10
CA GLY A 139 2.55 9.47 -4.57
C GLY A 139 2.77 10.36 -5.81
N ARG A 140 1.74 10.52 -6.67
CA ARG A 140 1.80 11.40 -7.85
C ARG A 140 1.98 12.89 -7.52
N TRP A 141 1.66 13.33 -6.33
CA TRP A 141 1.95 14.69 -5.89
C TRP A 141 3.45 14.96 -5.78
N GLY A 142 4.28 13.93 -5.60
CA GLY A 142 5.74 14.06 -5.69
C GLY A 142 6.20 14.60 -7.05
N ASN A 143 5.55 14.19 -8.14
CA ASN A 143 5.84 14.70 -9.48
C ASN A 143 5.47 16.19 -9.64
N PHE A 144 4.40 16.65 -8.96
CA PHE A 144 4.06 18.06 -8.92
C PHE A 144 5.15 18.89 -8.25
N PHE A 145 5.63 18.46 -7.09
CA PHE A 145 6.69 19.19 -6.37
C PHE A 145 8.01 19.19 -7.13
N ASN A 146 8.31 18.11 -7.85
CA ASN A 146 9.50 18.03 -8.71
C ASN A 146 9.30 18.70 -10.08
N GLN A 147 8.10 19.19 -10.40
CA GLN A 147 7.74 19.75 -11.70
C GLN A 147 8.10 18.83 -12.86
N GLU A 148 7.86 17.53 -12.73
CA GLU A 148 8.22 16.49 -13.69
C GLU A 148 6.99 15.72 -14.20
N LEU A 149 7.16 14.98 -15.32
CA LEU A 149 6.13 14.11 -15.89
C LEU A 149 4.80 14.84 -16.21
N TYR A 150 4.86 16.10 -16.59
CA TYR A 150 3.75 16.87 -17.12
C TYR A 150 3.48 16.54 -18.59
N GLY A 151 2.30 16.93 -19.10
CA GLY A 151 1.91 16.71 -20.49
C GLY A 151 2.24 17.89 -21.41
N PRO A 152 1.70 17.92 -22.65
CA PRO A 152 1.91 18.99 -23.60
C PRO A 152 1.30 20.32 -23.13
N PRO A 153 1.60 21.44 -23.80
CA PRO A 153 0.94 22.71 -23.58
C PRO A 153 -0.58 22.60 -23.71
N THR A 154 -1.32 23.38 -22.90
CA THR A 154 -2.77 23.35 -22.87
C THR A 154 -3.35 24.72 -22.54
N ASP A 155 -4.50 25.04 -23.12
CA ASP A 155 -5.30 26.23 -22.83
C ASP A 155 -6.40 25.95 -21.79
N LEU A 156 -6.40 24.75 -21.20
CA LEU A 156 -7.38 24.37 -20.19
C LEU A 156 -7.18 25.18 -18.90
N PRO A 157 -8.26 25.55 -18.19
CA PRO A 157 -8.18 26.43 -17.01
C PRO A 157 -7.42 25.83 -15.82
N TRP A 158 -7.08 24.55 -15.87
CA TRP A 158 -6.26 23.87 -14.87
C TRP A 158 -4.84 23.55 -15.35
N GLY A 159 -4.39 24.19 -16.45
CA GLY A 159 -3.00 24.12 -16.88
C GLY A 159 -2.05 24.66 -15.81
N ILE A 160 -0.94 23.98 -15.56
CA ILE A 160 0.06 24.36 -14.57
C ILE A 160 1.30 24.97 -15.23
N ALA A 161 1.87 26.00 -14.59
CA ALA A 161 3.19 26.52 -14.98
C ALA A 161 4.31 25.55 -14.59
N ILE A 162 5.31 25.42 -15.47
CA ILE A 162 6.52 24.64 -15.20
C ILE A 162 7.73 25.55 -15.37
N ASP A 163 8.64 25.58 -14.42
CA ASP A 163 9.85 26.40 -14.48
C ASP A 163 10.75 26.02 -15.67
N CYS A 164 11.47 26.98 -16.19
CA CYS A 164 12.36 26.76 -17.33
C CYS A 164 13.44 25.69 -17.06
N ALA A 165 13.89 25.58 -15.81
CA ALA A 165 14.87 24.58 -15.39
C ALA A 165 14.31 23.14 -15.39
N HIS A 166 12.97 22.98 -15.33
CA HIS A 166 12.29 21.68 -15.31
C HIS A 166 11.64 21.33 -16.67
N ARG A 167 11.85 22.17 -17.70
CA ARG A 167 11.29 21.95 -19.03
C ARG A 167 12.00 20.82 -19.75
N VAL A 168 11.23 19.96 -20.40
CA VAL A 168 11.77 19.00 -21.36
C VAL A 168 12.19 19.71 -22.65
N ALA A 169 13.10 19.11 -23.39
CA ALA A 169 13.66 19.72 -24.62
C ALA A 169 12.60 20.05 -25.68
N ALA A 170 11.46 19.37 -25.67
CA ALA A 170 10.35 19.63 -26.59
C ALA A 170 9.60 20.94 -26.31
N TYR A 171 9.72 21.52 -25.10
CA TYR A 171 8.98 22.71 -24.68
C TYR A 171 9.90 23.75 -24.03
N PRO A 172 10.90 24.28 -24.73
CA PRO A 172 11.83 25.27 -24.20
C PRO A 172 11.15 26.61 -23.95
N CYS A 173 11.65 27.39 -22.98
CA CYS A 173 10.99 28.62 -22.53
C CYS A 173 10.99 29.79 -23.53
N ASP A 174 11.88 29.76 -24.51
CA ASP A 174 11.92 30.74 -25.62
C ASP A 174 10.73 30.57 -26.57
N GLN A 175 10.26 29.35 -26.77
CA GLN A 175 9.09 29.03 -27.62
C GLN A 175 7.80 28.95 -26.81
N TYR A 176 7.88 28.59 -25.54
CA TYR A 176 6.75 28.42 -24.63
C TYR A 176 6.93 29.33 -23.40
N PRO A 177 6.59 30.62 -23.48
CA PRO A 177 6.86 31.57 -22.40
C PRO A 177 6.23 31.18 -21.08
N LEU A 178 6.98 31.33 -19.98
CA LEU A 178 6.56 30.92 -18.64
C LEU A 178 5.26 31.58 -18.19
N ALA A 179 5.05 32.84 -18.56
CA ALA A 179 3.89 33.62 -18.12
C ALA A 179 2.57 33.25 -18.81
N THR A 180 2.64 32.55 -19.95
CA THR A 180 1.45 32.32 -20.79
C THR A 180 1.22 30.85 -21.14
N THR A 181 2.19 29.94 -20.83
CA THR A 181 2.07 28.56 -21.23
C THR A 181 1.75 27.67 -20.04
N GLY A 182 0.54 27.10 -20.04
CA GLY A 182 0.13 26.03 -19.12
C GLY A 182 0.43 24.64 -19.70
N PHE A 183 0.62 23.67 -18.85
CA PHE A 183 0.85 22.26 -19.22
C PHE A 183 -0.19 21.35 -18.56
N HIS A 184 -0.54 20.26 -19.24
CA HIS A 184 -1.43 19.25 -18.66
C HIS A 184 -0.83 18.68 -17.36
N PRO A 185 -1.54 18.75 -16.20
CA PRO A 185 -1.09 18.21 -14.92
C PRO A 185 -1.34 16.70 -14.88
N LEU A 186 -0.49 15.90 -15.52
CA LEU A 186 -0.69 14.45 -15.59
C LEU A 186 -0.71 13.80 -14.20
N PHE A 187 0.05 14.35 -13.24
CA PHE A 187 0.02 13.91 -11.84
C PHE A 187 -1.39 13.98 -11.25
N LEU A 188 -2.13 15.05 -11.56
CA LEU A 188 -3.51 15.26 -11.07
C LEU A 188 -4.47 14.26 -11.71
N TYR A 189 -4.32 14.00 -13.03
CA TYR A 189 -5.15 13.02 -13.73
C TYR A 189 -4.95 11.62 -13.18
N GLU A 190 -3.69 11.22 -12.91
CA GLU A 190 -3.38 9.95 -12.29
C GLU A 190 -3.87 9.88 -10.83
N SER A 191 -3.74 10.98 -10.07
CA SER A 191 -4.22 11.07 -8.68
C SER A 191 -5.74 10.91 -8.60
N VAL A 192 -6.49 11.66 -9.40
CA VAL A 192 -7.96 11.56 -9.46
C VAL A 192 -8.40 10.17 -9.91
N SER A 193 -7.76 9.62 -10.94
CA SER A 193 -8.04 8.26 -11.41
C SER A 193 -7.77 7.22 -10.31
N GLY A 194 -6.68 7.38 -9.54
CA GLY A 194 -6.37 6.52 -8.40
C GLY A 194 -7.44 6.59 -7.31
N LEU A 195 -7.87 7.80 -6.92
CA LEU A 195 -8.94 7.97 -5.92
C LEU A 195 -10.27 7.37 -6.40
N LEU A 196 -10.62 7.54 -7.67
CA LEU A 196 -11.78 6.89 -8.26
C LEU A 196 -11.64 5.37 -8.24
N GLY A 197 -10.45 4.85 -8.54
CA GLY A 197 -10.15 3.42 -8.45
C GLY A 197 -10.34 2.87 -7.04
N VAL A 198 -9.83 3.57 -6.00
CA VAL A 198 -10.11 3.23 -4.58
C VAL A 198 -11.60 3.16 -4.33
N ALA A 199 -12.34 4.22 -4.68
CA ALA A 199 -13.77 4.30 -4.43
C ALA A 199 -14.54 3.18 -5.13
N VAL A 200 -14.24 2.91 -6.39
CA VAL A 200 -14.91 1.85 -7.18
C VAL A 200 -14.59 0.47 -6.63
N LEU A 201 -13.33 0.14 -6.34
CA LEU A 201 -12.97 -1.17 -5.81
C LEU A 201 -13.62 -1.44 -4.46
N LEU A 202 -13.59 -0.44 -3.54
CA LEU A 202 -14.23 -0.57 -2.23
C LEU A 202 -15.75 -0.62 -2.34
N TRP A 203 -16.35 0.09 -3.28
CA TRP A 203 -17.79 0.02 -3.55
C TRP A 203 -18.18 -1.35 -4.07
N LEU A 204 -17.45 -1.91 -5.04
CA LEU A 204 -17.66 -3.24 -5.58
C LEU A 204 -17.55 -4.33 -4.51
N ALA A 205 -16.48 -4.26 -3.69
CA ALA A 205 -16.23 -5.19 -2.60
C ALA A 205 -17.36 -5.22 -1.55
N ARG A 206 -18.11 -4.12 -1.39
CA ARG A 206 -19.17 -3.99 -0.39
C ARG A 206 -20.57 -4.21 -0.93
N ARG A 207 -20.83 -3.81 -2.18
CA ARG A 207 -22.17 -3.82 -2.76
C ARG A 207 -22.50 -5.07 -3.56
N VAL A 208 -21.48 -5.69 -4.17
CA VAL A 208 -21.69 -6.86 -5.04
C VAL A 208 -20.74 -8.04 -4.77
N PRO A 209 -20.33 -8.31 -3.50
CA PRO A 209 -19.35 -9.35 -3.20
C PRO A 209 -19.83 -10.76 -3.59
N HIS A 210 -21.13 -10.97 -3.65
CA HIS A 210 -21.78 -12.21 -4.09
C HIS A 210 -21.66 -12.49 -5.59
N ARG A 211 -21.30 -11.48 -6.40
CA ARG A 211 -21.09 -11.61 -7.85
C ARG A 211 -19.63 -11.68 -8.25
N LEU A 212 -18.74 -11.25 -7.35
CA LEU A 212 -17.30 -11.21 -7.56
C LEU A 212 -16.63 -12.42 -6.95
N ARG A 213 -15.62 -12.92 -7.62
CA ARG A 213 -14.73 -13.97 -7.12
C ARG A 213 -13.44 -13.38 -6.58
N THR A 214 -12.75 -14.13 -5.74
CA THR A 214 -11.44 -13.73 -5.25
C THR A 214 -10.47 -13.54 -6.41
N GLY A 215 -9.81 -12.36 -6.46
CA GLY A 215 -8.96 -11.94 -7.56
C GLY A 215 -9.63 -11.03 -8.59
N ASP A 216 -10.97 -10.90 -8.57
CA ASP A 216 -11.67 -10.01 -9.53
C ASP A 216 -11.36 -8.53 -9.26
N LEU A 217 -11.18 -8.11 -7.99
CA LEU A 217 -10.81 -6.71 -7.68
C LEU A 217 -9.38 -6.41 -8.15
N ALA A 218 -8.46 -7.36 -7.99
CA ALA A 218 -7.11 -7.25 -8.54
C ALA A 218 -7.13 -7.22 -10.08
N ALA A 219 -7.98 -8.03 -10.73
CA ALA A 219 -8.16 -8.00 -12.18
C ALA A 219 -8.65 -6.62 -12.66
N ILE A 220 -9.64 -6.04 -11.97
CA ILE A 220 -10.15 -4.68 -12.27
C ILE A 220 -9.04 -3.64 -12.08
N PHE A 221 -8.23 -3.76 -11.04
CA PHE A 221 -7.07 -2.88 -10.83
C PHE A 221 -6.13 -2.92 -12.04
N PHE A 222 -5.74 -4.10 -12.51
CA PHE A 222 -4.82 -4.21 -13.65
C PHE A 222 -5.41 -3.65 -14.94
N VAL A 223 -6.69 -3.90 -15.22
CA VAL A 223 -7.36 -3.35 -16.40
C VAL A 223 -7.46 -1.82 -16.31
N TRP A 224 -7.91 -1.29 -15.17
CA TRP A 224 -8.05 0.15 -14.96
C TRP A 224 -6.70 0.87 -15.07
N TYR A 225 -5.73 0.40 -14.30
CA TYR A 225 -4.38 0.98 -14.32
C TYR A 225 -3.77 0.94 -15.73
N GLY A 226 -3.91 -0.20 -16.41
CA GLY A 226 -3.39 -0.35 -17.78
C GLY A 226 -4.05 0.63 -18.77
N ILE A 227 -5.36 0.79 -18.75
CA ILE A 227 -6.09 1.74 -19.60
C ILE A 227 -5.63 3.17 -19.33
N VAL A 228 -5.62 3.59 -18.06
CA VAL A 228 -5.22 4.94 -17.67
C VAL A 228 -3.75 5.21 -18.04
N ARG A 229 -2.88 4.24 -17.76
CA ARG A 229 -1.46 4.36 -18.09
C ARG A 229 -1.23 4.45 -19.60
N PHE A 230 -1.92 3.65 -20.39
CA PHE A 230 -1.86 3.73 -21.85
C PHE A 230 -2.30 5.10 -22.36
N ALA A 231 -3.46 5.59 -21.90
CA ALA A 231 -4.01 6.87 -22.31
C ALA A 231 -3.09 8.05 -21.93
N LEU A 232 -2.58 8.08 -20.71
CA LEU A 232 -1.72 9.18 -20.25
C LEU A 232 -0.32 9.15 -20.88
N GLU A 233 0.15 7.99 -21.31
CA GLU A 233 1.44 7.90 -22.00
C GLU A 233 1.42 8.59 -23.38
N THR A 234 0.25 8.74 -24.02
CA THR A 234 0.12 9.50 -25.27
C THR A 234 0.38 11.00 -25.09
N PHE A 235 0.22 11.52 -23.86
CA PHE A 235 0.51 12.91 -23.50
C PHE A 235 1.96 13.14 -23.09
N ARG A 236 2.77 12.09 -22.95
CA ARG A 236 4.15 12.21 -22.50
C ARG A 236 5.10 12.38 -23.67
N THR A 237 6.09 13.25 -23.48
CA THR A 237 7.19 13.44 -24.42
C THR A 237 8.47 12.87 -23.83
N GLY A 238 9.39 12.42 -24.69
CA GLY A 238 10.68 11.85 -24.27
C GLY A 238 10.57 10.43 -23.72
N ASN A 239 9.55 9.68 -24.13
CA ASN A 239 9.33 8.30 -23.71
C ASN A 239 10.43 7.37 -24.23
N TRP A 240 10.80 6.40 -23.39
CA TRP A 240 11.65 5.31 -23.82
C TRP A 240 10.88 4.41 -24.79
N LEU A 241 11.43 4.24 -25.98
CA LEU A 241 10.80 3.49 -27.07
C LEU A 241 11.41 2.09 -27.20
N PHE A 242 10.55 1.08 -27.35
CA PHE A 242 10.94 -0.25 -27.74
C PHE A 242 10.27 -0.57 -29.08
N PHE A 243 11.08 -0.78 -30.13
CA PHE A 243 10.62 -0.90 -31.54
C PHE A 243 9.70 0.27 -31.98
N GLY A 244 9.99 1.49 -31.55
CA GLY A 244 9.21 2.68 -31.92
C GLY A 244 7.91 2.88 -31.11
N ILE A 245 7.58 1.99 -30.18
CA ILE A 245 6.40 2.08 -29.31
C ILE A 245 6.87 2.47 -27.89
N PRO A 246 6.20 3.43 -27.22
CA PRO A 246 6.49 3.74 -25.83
C PRO A 246 6.42 2.49 -24.96
N THR A 247 7.52 2.17 -24.28
CA THR A 247 7.64 0.94 -23.46
C THR A 247 6.54 0.85 -22.42
N ALA A 248 6.13 1.98 -21.83
CA ALA A 248 5.04 2.00 -20.86
C ALA A 248 3.68 1.62 -21.47
N GLN A 249 3.44 1.89 -22.76
CA GLN A 249 2.22 1.42 -23.44
C GLN A 249 2.21 -0.09 -23.64
N ILE A 250 3.37 -0.69 -23.94
CA ILE A 250 3.50 -2.14 -24.07
C ILE A 250 3.15 -2.82 -22.72
N PHE A 251 3.69 -2.31 -21.60
CA PHE A 251 3.34 -2.81 -20.28
C PHE A 251 1.88 -2.56 -19.92
N ALA A 252 1.34 -1.41 -20.30
CA ALA A 252 -0.07 -1.09 -20.07
C ALA A 252 -1.00 -2.11 -20.77
N VAL A 253 -0.72 -2.46 -22.02
CA VAL A 253 -1.44 -3.52 -22.74
C VAL A 253 -1.27 -4.87 -22.05
N GLY A 254 -0.04 -5.18 -21.56
CA GLY A 254 0.24 -6.38 -20.78
C GLY A 254 -0.62 -6.45 -19.50
N PHE A 255 -0.76 -5.35 -18.77
CA PHE A 255 -1.62 -5.28 -17.57
C PHE A 255 -3.09 -5.48 -17.90
N VAL A 256 -3.60 -4.85 -18.98
CA VAL A 256 -4.97 -5.07 -19.43
C VAL A 256 -5.20 -6.54 -19.79
N GLY A 257 -4.31 -7.13 -20.59
CA GLY A 257 -4.37 -8.54 -20.97
C GLY A 257 -4.32 -9.47 -19.76
N PHE A 258 -3.44 -9.19 -18.79
CA PHE A 258 -3.33 -9.95 -17.55
C PHE A 258 -4.61 -9.89 -16.71
N GLY A 259 -5.18 -8.69 -16.51
CA GLY A 259 -6.43 -8.52 -15.77
C GLY A 259 -7.61 -9.24 -16.47
N ILE A 260 -7.71 -9.15 -17.80
CA ILE A 260 -8.72 -9.89 -18.58
C ILE A 260 -8.51 -11.40 -18.43
N ALA A 261 -7.27 -11.88 -18.49
CA ALA A 261 -6.95 -13.30 -18.35
C ALA A 261 -7.40 -13.85 -16.99
N ILE A 262 -7.14 -13.09 -15.89
CA ILE A 262 -7.65 -13.44 -14.55
C ILE A 262 -9.17 -13.53 -14.57
N ALA A 263 -9.86 -12.49 -15.06
CA ALA A 263 -11.32 -12.46 -15.09
C ALA A 263 -11.92 -13.61 -15.90
N VAL A 264 -11.34 -13.94 -17.05
CA VAL A 264 -11.76 -15.08 -17.89
C VAL A 264 -11.50 -16.41 -17.18
N ALA A 265 -10.31 -16.60 -16.59
CA ALA A 265 -9.97 -17.82 -15.86
C ALA A 265 -10.98 -18.10 -14.72
N HIS A 266 -11.38 -17.04 -13.98
CA HIS A 266 -12.38 -17.14 -12.92
C HIS A 266 -13.79 -17.46 -13.44
N ARG A 267 -14.12 -17.09 -14.67
CA ARG A 267 -15.40 -17.49 -15.29
C ARG A 267 -15.38 -18.94 -15.78
N LEU A 268 -14.26 -19.39 -16.31
CA LEU A 268 -14.10 -20.76 -16.82
C LEU A 268 -13.96 -21.79 -15.70
N ARG A 269 -13.38 -21.42 -14.56
CA ARG A 269 -13.21 -22.28 -13.38
C ARG A 269 -13.90 -21.62 -12.19
N PRO A 270 -15.22 -21.81 -12.03
CA PRO A 270 -15.97 -21.19 -10.95
C PRO A 270 -15.45 -21.65 -9.58
N GLY A 271 -14.97 -20.67 -8.84
CA GLY A 271 -14.58 -20.79 -7.43
C GLY A 271 -15.56 -20.01 -6.53
N PRO A 272 -15.33 -20.02 -5.22
CA PRO A 272 -16.17 -19.29 -4.27
C PRO A 272 -16.16 -17.79 -4.53
N THR A 273 -17.25 -17.15 -4.20
CA THR A 273 -17.40 -15.68 -4.25
C THR A 273 -16.64 -15.02 -3.11
N ILE A 274 -16.41 -13.70 -3.23
CA ILE A 274 -15.83 -12.89 -2.15
C ILE A 274 -16.71 -13.01 -0.89
N ALA A 275 -18.05 -12.97 -1.04
CA ALA A 275 -18.97 -13.06 0.09
C ALA A 275 -18.85 -14.39 0.85
N GLU A 276 -18.75 -15.51 0.16
CA GLU A 276 -18.59 -16.84 0.78
C GLU A 276 -17.26 -16.96 1.53
N ILE A 277 -16.17 -16.52 0.92
CA ILE A 277 -14.83 -16.55 1.54
C ILE A 277 -14.74 -15.61 2.75
N ASP A 278 -15.33 -14.42 2.66
CA ASP A 278 -15.31 -13.45 3.76
C ASP A 278 -16.19 -13.94 4.92
N ALA A 279 -17.37 -14.53 4.65
CA ALA A 279 -18.24 -15.10 5.67
C ALA A 279 -17.56 -16.26 6.42
N ALA A 280 -16.88 -17.16 5.70
CA ALA A 280 -16.12 -18.24 6.32
C ALA A 280 -14.99 -17.73 7.22
N ALA A 281 -14.23 -16.72 6.77
CA ALA A 281 -13.14 -16.13 7.54
C ALA A 281 -13.63 -15.38 8.81
N VAL A 282 -14.76 -14.69 8.71
CA VAL A 282 -15.38 -14.03 9.88
C VAL A 282 -15.86 -15.07 10.90
N ALA A 283 -16.52 -16.13 10.44
CA ALA A 283 -16.98 -17.21 11.32
C ALA A 283 -15.80 -17.93 12.03
N GLU A 284 -14.71 -18.20 11.32
CA GLU A 284 -13.50 -18.80 11.89
C GLU A 284 -12.86 -17.87 12.96
N ARG A 285 -12.76 -16.59 12.67
CA ARG A 285 -12.25 -15.59 13.62
C ARG A 285 -13.12 -15.51 14.87
N ASP A 286 -14.44 -15.43 14.72
CA ASP A 286 -15.37 -15.28 15.84
C ASP A 286 -15.38 -16.56 16.70
N ALA A 287 -15.25 -17.74 16.08
CA ALA A 287 -15.08 -19.00 16.82
C ALA A 287 -13.76 -19.04 17.61
N ALA A 288 -12.65 -18.55 17.04
CA ALA A 288 -11.37 -18.47 17.73
C ALA A 288 -11.41 -17.51 18.92
N VAL A 289 -12.08 -16.35 18.79
CA VAL A 289 -12.29 -15.39 19.88
C VAL A 289 -13.12 -16.02 20.99
N ALA A 290 -14.21 -16.71 20.66
CA ALA A 290 -15.06 -17.39 21.62
C ALA A 290 -14.31 -18.51 22.40
N ALA A 291 -13.48 -19.29 21.69
CA ALA A 291 -12.65 -20.34 22.31
C ALA A 291 -11.60 -19.75 23.29
N THR A 292 -10.99 -18.61 22.92
CA THR A 292 -10.04 -17.92 23.80
C THR A 292 -10.72 -17.34 25.04
N ALA A 293 -11.94 -16.80 24.90
CA ALA A 293 -12.71 -16.29 26.03
C ALA A 293 -13.12 -17.43 26.98
N ALA A 294 -13.58 -18.57 26.45
CA ALA A 294 -13.93 -19.74 27.27
C ALA A 294 -12.71 -20.30 28.03
N ALA A 295 -11.53 -20.37 27.38
CA ALA A 295 -10.31 -20.80 28.05
C ALA A 295 -9.85 -19.84 29.15
N ALA A 296 -10.14 -18.55 29.04
CA ALA A 296 -9.83 -17.56 30.07
C ALA A 296 -10.78 -17.67 31.27
N ASP A 297 -12.06 -18.02 31.06
CA ASP A 297 -13.04 -18.25 32.14
C ASP A 297 -12.65 -19.52 32.92
N ASP A 298 -12.26 -20.60 32.27
CA ASP A 298 -11.79 -21.83 32.92
C ASP A 298 -10.56 -21.59 33.82
N ASP A 299 -9.63 -20.70 33.43
CA ASP A 299 -8.43 -20.37 34.20
C ASP A 299 -8.75 -19.56 35.49
N TRP A 300 -9.85 -18.80 35.48
CA TRP A 300 -10.32 -18.08 36.69
C TRP A 300 -10.97 -19.01 37.68
N ASP A 301 -11.67 -20.06 37.29
CA ASP A 301 -12.33 -21.03 38.18
C ASP A 301 -11.31 -21.92 38.90
N ASP A 302 -10.14 -22.19 38.32
CA ASP A 302 -9.05 -22.92 38.94
C ASP A 302 -8.35 -22.14 40.08
N TRP A 303 -8.49 -20.81 40.13
CA TRP A 303 -7.94 -19.94 41.20
C TRP A 303 -8.95 -19.68 42.33
N ALA A 304 -10.21 -20.09 42.20
CA ALA A 304 -11.17 -20.09 43.30
C ALA A 304 -10.69 -21.12 44.32
N GLU A 305 -10.14 -20.68 45.45
CA GLU A 305 -9.68 -21.54 46.54
C GLU A 305 -10.77 -22.56 46.92
N PRO A 306 -10.42 -23.85 47.12
CA PRO A 306 -11.36 -24.80 47.65
C PRO A 306 -11.79 -24.31 49.05
N GLU A 307 -13.07 -24.05 49.24
CA GLU A 307 -13.64 -23.74 50.53
C GLU A 307 -13.13 -24.74 51.57
N ALA A 308 -12.36 -24.24 52.55
CA ALA A 308 -11.87 -25.02 53.67
C ALA A 308 -13.05 -25.69 54.34
N SER A 309 -13.21 -26.98 54.16
CA SER A 309 -14.14 -27.80 54.88
C SER A 309 -13.79 -27.75 56.37
N VAL A 310 -14.44 -26.83 57.10
CA VAL A 310 -14.39 -26.82 58.56
C VAL A 310 -15.13 -28.05 59.05
N SER A 311 -14.36 -29.12 59.31
CA SER A 311 -14.87 -30.29 60.02
C SER A 311 -15.17 -29.90 61.47
N SER A 312 -16.43 -29.73 61.81
CA SER A 312 -16.92 -29.68 63.17
C SER A 312 -16.78 -31.06 63.87
N GLY A 313 -15.60 -31.27 64.48
CA GLY A 313 -15.33 -32.41 65.38
C GLY A 313 -15.60 -31.95 66.80
N GLY A 314 -16.77 -32.33 67.37
CA GLY A 314 -17.05 -32.16 68.75
C GLY A 314 -16.20 -33.08 69.65
N ALA A 315 -15.68 -32.51 70.75
CA ALA A 315 -15.24 -33.32 71.89
C ALA A 315 -15.51 -32.55 73.21
N SER A 316 -16.17 -33.22 74.04
CA SER A 316 -16.65 -32.84 75.38
C SER A 316 -15.58 -32.59 76.45
N ALA A 317 -15.91 -31.69 77.34
CA ALA A 317 -15.67 -31.62 78.78
C ALA A 317 -14.45 -32.27 79.43
N SER A 318 -13.69 -31.46 80.19
CA SER A 318 -13.49 -31.71 81.64
C SER A 318 -12.68 -30.56 82.32
N SER A 319 -13.33 -29.87 83.27
CA SER A 319 -12.97 -29.41 84.61
C SER A 319 -11.50 -29.45 85.07
N ALA A 320 -10.96 -28.33 85.55
CA ALA A 320 -10.49 -27.99 86.89
C ALA A 320 -9.42 -26.84 86.83
N ALA A 321 -9.78 -25.69 87.35
CA ALA A 321 -9.37 -25.04 88.59
C ALA A 321 -7.94 -24.58 88.78
N THR A 322 -7.87 -23.32 89.33
CA THR A 322 -6.78 -22.64 90.08
C THR A 322 -5.62 -22.14 89.20
N GLY A 323 -5.35 -20.85 89.19
CA GLY A 323 -5.13 -19.89 90.27
C GLY A 323 -3.97 -18.99 89.85
N ALA A 324 -4.10 -17.73 90.24
CA ALA A 324 -2.99 -16.75 90.41
C ALA A 324 -2.46 -15.93 89.28
N GLU A 325 -2.92 -14.72 89.26
CA GLU A 325 -2.15 -13.48 88.91
C GLU A 325 -0.97 -13.30 89.89
N PRO A 326 -0.08 -12.26 89.83
CA PRO A 326 0.12 -11.19 88.87
C PRO A 326 1.60 -10.84 88.62
N GLU A 327 1.79 -9.62 88.06
CA GLU A 327 2.91 -8.67 88.09
C GLU A 327 3.84 -8.68 86.90
N ARG A 328 3.76 -7.61 86.05
CA ARG A 328 4.51 -6.31 86.01
C ARG A 328 5.96 -6.38 85.58
N GLU A 329 6.22 -5.46 84.73
CA GLU A 329 7.43 -4.68 84.48
C GLU A 329 8.50 -5.24 83.52
N GLY A 330 8.81 -4.30 82.55
CA GLY A 330 10.00 -4.18 81.80
C GLY A 330 9.76 -3.60 80.37
#